data_eb34e28a3c48ab688cadfbc677ae4e7c
#
_entry.id   eb34e28a3c48ab688cadfbc677ae4e7c
#
_cell.length_a   1.000
_cell.length_b   1.000
_cell.length_c   1.000
_cell.angle_alpha   90.00
_cell.angle_beta   90.00
_cell.angle_gamma   90.00
#
_symmetry.space_group_name_H-M   'P 1'
#
loop_
_entity.id
_entity.type
_entity.pdbx_description
1 polymer ?
#
loop_
_entity_poly.entity_id
_entity_poly.type
_entity_poly.pdbx_seq_one_letter_code
_entity_poly.pdbx_strand_id
1 'polypeptide(L)'
;MSALAPRVAYFPDSFNEVNGVAHTSRHFEAFARRHSLPFLCVRAGNRRPRLLVEEQLHTLELRRGFLSFYLDKGLTFDPGFIRHLPLIVRTLKAFHPDIVHITGPSENGMLGAALAYHLHLPLAASWHTNVHEYAARRSHRLLRHIRGGHDAEQTIERLALVASAKFYSLARILFAPNPGLCRLLEKETGRPCHLMQRGVDSQLFSPAHRQRQPGEDSFVLGYVGRLSVEKNVGLLAQVQQQLTARGFRNFRFLIIGQGGEESWLRQHLSGAEFPGVLRGEALSHAYANMDLFVFPSHTDTFGNVVLEALASGVPAIVTPDGGPPSIIRDGETGRIARDEDFADAIAGILTDPPQHARMREAARMHGLSATWETEFEAVYDSYRAVL
;
A
#
# COMPACT_ATOMS: atom_id res chain seq x y z
N MET A 1 -4.53 -16.90 -32.51
CA MET A 1 -5.31 -15.64 -32.60
C MET A 1 -4.94 -14.85 -31.36
N SER A 2 -4.26 -13.71 -31.48
CA SER A 2 -4.01 -12.80 -30.33
C SER A 2 -5.38 -12.33 -29.84
N ALA A 3 -5.77 -12.76 -28.65
CA ALA A 3 -6.98 -12.24 -28.01
C ALA A 3 -6.79 -10.73 -27.85
N LEU A 4 -7.72 -9.94 -28.37
CA LEU A 4 -7.72 -8.48 -28.20
C LEU A 4 -7.66 -8.16 -26.69
N ALA A 5 -6.80 -7.22 -26.33
CA ALA A 5 -6.70 -6.81 -24.93
C ALA A 5 -8.04 -6.26 -24.42
N PRO A 6 -8.49 -6.64 -23.21
CA PRO A 6 -9.72 -6.11 -22.62
C PRO A 6 -9.73 -4.59 -22.57
N ARG A 7 -10.87 -3.98 -22.91
CA ARG A 7 -11.11 -2.54 -22.79
C ARG A 7 -11.54 -2.22 -21.36
N VAL A 8 -10.68 -1.63 -20.57
CA VAL A 8 -10.88 -1.43 -19.14
C VAL A 8 -11.39 -0.02 -18.85
N ALA A 9 -12.53 0.10 -18.16
CA ALA A 9 -12.96 1.36 -17.55
C ALA A 9 -12.60 1.36 -16.05
N TYR A 10 -11.64 2.17 -15.66
CA TYR A 10 -11.05 2.22 -14.34
C TYR A 10 -11.54 3.42 -13.54
N PHE A 11 -12.06 3.17 -12.33
CA PHE A 11 -12.64 4.17 -11.43
C PHE A 11 -11.87 4.19 -10.10
N PRO A 12 -10.73 4.88 -10.02
CA PRO A 12 -9.95 4.97 -8.80
C PRO A 12 -10.59 5.89 -7.76
N ASP A 13 -10.48 5.50 -6.48
CA ASP A 13 -10.86 6.34 -5.34
C ASP A 13 -9.93 7.54 -5.17
N SER A 14 -8.65 7.33 -5.49
CA SER A 14 -7.59 8.33 -5.41
C SER A 14 -6.67 8.22 -6.61
N PHE A 15 -6.22 9.37 -7.12
CA PHE A 15 -5.28 9.42 -8.23
C PHE A 15 -4.21 10.50 -8.04
N ASN A 16 -4.61 11.70 -7.61
CA ASN A 16 -3.72 12.84 -7.42
C ASN A 16 -3.23 12.98 -5.98
N GLU A 17 -3.82 12.26 -5.06
CA GLU A 17 -3.50 12.28 -3.64
C GLU A 17 -2.16 11.58 -3.33
N VAL A 18 -1.61 11.84 -2.14
CA VAL A 18 -0.38 11.19 -1.66
C VAL A 18 -0.76 10.00 -0.77
N ASN A 19 -1.16 8.92 -1.41
CA ASN A 19 -1.47 7.65 -0.74
C ASN A 19 -1.19 6.44 -1.64
N GLY A 20 -1.26 5.24 -1.07
CA GLY A 20 -0.93 3.99 -1.77
C GLY A 20 -1.89 3.65 -2.91
N VAL A 21 -3.17 4.03 -2.81
CA VAL A 21 -4.17 3.80 -3.89
C VAL A 21 -3.82 4.67 -5.10
N ALA A 22 -3.57 5.96 -4.88
CA ALA A 22 -3.18 6.88 -5.94
C ALA A 22 -1.87 6.46 -6.62
N HIS A 23 -0.90 5.94 -5.83
CA HIS A 23 0.35 5.42 -6.37
C HIS A 23 0.08 4.24 -7.32
N THR A 24 -0.69 3.24 -6.88
CA THR A 24 -1.07 2.09 -7.71
C THR A 24 -1.86 2.52 -8.95
N SER A 25 -2.81 3.45 -8.81
CA SER A 25 -3.64 3.94 -9.91
C SER A 25 -2.81 4.61 -11.02
N ARG A 26 -1.81 5.41 -10.63
CA ARG A 26 -0.89 6.06 -11.59
C ARG A 26 -0.02 5.04 -12.31
N HIS A 27 0.48 4.03 -11.62
CA HIS A 27 1.28 2.96 -12.24
C HIS A 27 0.43 2.11 -13.18
N PHE A 28 -0.85 1.89 -12.84
CA PHE A 28 -1.76 1.13 -13.71
C PHE A 28 -2.07 1.89 -15.00
N GLU A 29 -2.37 3.20 -14.92
CA GLU A 29 -2.51 4.06 -16.10
C GLU A 29 -1.22 4.08 -16.94
N ALA A 30 -0.05 4.21 -16.29
CA ALA A 30 1.24 4.21 -16.97
C ALA A 30 1.54 2.86 -17.67
N PHE A 31 1.20 1.73 -17.04
CA PHE A 31 1.28 0.41 -17.64
C PHE A 31 0.39 0.34 -18.90
N ALA A 32 -0.88 0.71 -18.80
CA ALA A 32 -1.79 0.71 -19.95
C ALA A 32 -1.26 1.58 -21.11
N ARG A 33 -0.66 2.72 -20.80
CA ARG A 33 -0.04 3.62 -21.78
C ARG A 33 1.15 2.96 -22.47
N ARG A 34 2.09 2.36 -21.73
CA ARG A 34 3.29 1.70 -22.30
C ARG A 34 2.94 0.55 -23.23
N HIS A 35 1.88 -0.19 -22.90
CA HIS A 35 1.43 -1.35 -23.68
C HIS A 35 0.34 -1.02 -24.71
N SER A 36 0.01 0.28 -24.90
CA SER A 36 -1.05 0.74 -25.81
C SER A 36 -2.37 -0.02 -25.59
N LEU A 37 -2.73 -0.27 -24.32
CA LEU A 37 -3.94 -0.99 -23.96
C LEU A 37 -5.15 -0.05 -23.97
N PRO A 38 -6.34 -0.51 -24.41
CA PRO A 38 -7.56 0.27 -24.32
C PRO A 38 -7.96 0.51 -22.86
N PHE A 39 -7.78 1.75 -22.38
CA PHE A 39 -7.96 2.09 -20.97
C PHE A 39 -8.65 3.44 -20.81
N LEU A 40 -9.75 3.47 -20.09
CA LEU A 40 -10.46 4.69 -19.69
C LEU A 40 -10.30 4.90 -18.19
N CYS A 41 -9.59 5.93 -17.77
CA CYS A 41 -9.51 6.37 -16.38
C CYS A 41 -10.55 7.45 -16.11
N VAL A 42 -11.55 7.15 -15.24
CA VAL A 42 -12.54 8.12 -14.77
C VAL A 42 -12.12 8.56 -13.36
N ARG A 43 -11.66 9.78 -13.20
CA ARG A 43 -11.07 10.24 -11.94
C ARG A 43 -11.57 11.60 -11.47
N ALA A 44 -11.62 11.80 -10.17
CA ALA A 44 -11.90 13.10 -9.58
C ALA A 44 -10.66 14.01 -9.67
N GLY A 45 -10.91 15.29 -9.91
CA GLY A 45 -9.87 16.32 -10.01
C GLY A 45 -10.37 17.69 -9.58
N ASN A 46 -9.51 18.69 -9.70
CA ASN A 46 -9.81 20.08 -9.27
C ASN A 46 -10.16 21.01 -10.44
N ARG A 47 -10.02 20.52 -11.67
CA ARG A 47 -10.26 21.31 -12.89
C ARG A 47 -11.67 21.06 -13.45
N ARG A 48 -12.11 21.93 -14.38
CA ARG A 48 -13.36 21.71 -15.11
C ARG A 48 -13.38 20.34 -15.78
N PRO A 49 -14.54 19.67 -15.88
CA PRO A 49 -14.63 18.37 -16.53
C PRO A 49 -14.01 18.40 -17.93
N ARG A 50 -13.14 17.42 -18.21
CA ARG A 50 -12.46 17.28 -19.49
C ARG A 50 -12.21 15.82 -19.83
N LEU A 51 -12.34 15.49 -21.09
CA LEU A 51 -11.92 14.21 -21.66
C LEU A 51 -10.64 14.44 -22.45
N LEU A 52 -9.59 13.73 -22.08
CA LEU A 52 -8.32 13.65 -22.82
C LEU A 52 -8.28 12.29 -23.49
N VAL A 53 -7.90 12.26 -24.75
CA VAL A 53 -7.75 11.04 -25.55
C VAL A 53 -6.34 11.03 -26.11
N GLU A 54 -5.56 10.06 -25.71
CA GLU A 54 -4.19 9.84 -26.16
C GLU A 54 -4.11 8.40 -26.66
N GLU A 55 -4.26 8.21 -27.98
CA GLU A 55 -4.32 6.89 -28.61
C GLU A 55 -5.38 5.97 -27.99
N GLN A 56 -4.97 4.92 -27.28
CA GLN A 56 -5.85 3.97 -26.59
C GLN A 56 -6.18 4.38 -25.14
N LEU A 57 -5.49 5.41 -24.61
CA LEU A 57 -5.69 5.89 -23.26
C LEU A 57 -6.66 7.07 -23.24
N HIS A 58 -7.77 6.90 -22.55
CA HIS A 58 -8.77 7.93 -22.34
C HIS A 58 -8.77 8.34 -20.86
N THR A 59 -8.74 9.63 -20.57
CA THR A 59 -8.82 10.15 -19.19
C THR A 59 -10.00 11.12 -19.09
N LEU A 60 -11.01 10.73 -18.31
CA LEU A 60 -12.12 11.61 -17.94
C LEU A 60 -11.87 12.19 -16.56
N GLU A 61 -11.46 13.46 -16.51
CA GLU A 61 -11.25 14.18 -15.25
C GLU A 61 -12.51 14.97 -14.89
N LEU A 62 -13.02 14.77 -13.67
CA LEU A 62 -14.28 15.33 -13.19
C LEU A 62 -14.05 16.19 -11.93
N ARG A 63 -14.58 17.41 -11.93
CA ARG A 63 -14.39 18.35 -10.82
C ARG A 63 -15.24 17.96 -9.61
N ARG A 64 -14.62 17.88 -8.43
CA ARG A 64 -15.35 17.82 -7.15
C ARG A 64 -16.11 19.14 -6.90
N GLY A 65 -17.28 19.06 -6.31
CA GLY A 65 -18.13 20.20 -5.99
C GLY A 65 -17.74 20.92 -4.70
N PHE A 66 -18.44 21.99 -4.40
CA PHE A 66 -18.22 22.77 -3.17
C PHE A 66 -18.72 22.06 -1.90
N LEU A 67 -19.58 21.05 -2.02
CA LEU A 67 -20.02 20.19 -0.92
C LEU A 67 -19.03 19.08 -0.56
N SER A 68 -17.88 19.06 -1.23
CA SER A 68 -16.84 18.07 -0.93
C SER A 68 -16.25 18.29 0.46
N PHE A 69 -16.07 17.22 1.21
CA PHE A 69 -15.47 17.26 2.54
C PHE A 69 -14.43 16.15 2.70
N TYR A 70 -13.49 16.37 3.61
CA TYR A 70 -12.47 15.40 3.93
C TYR A 70 -13.02 14.34 4.88
N LEU A 71 -13.00 13.07 4.45
CA LEU A 71 -13.23 11.92 5.33
C LEU A 71 -11.99 11.63 6.17
N ASP A 72 -10.79 11.78 5.57
CA ASP A 72 -9.50 11.65 6.23
C ASP A 72 -8.42 12.41 5.43
N LYS A 73 -7.16 12.47 5.95
CA LYS A 73 -6.02 13.04 5.22
C LYS A 73 -5.81 12.28 3.90
N GLY A 74 -6.11 12.94 2.78
CA GLY A 74 -5.97 12.39 1.43
C GLY A 74 -7.18 11.59 0.93
N LEU A 75 -8.32 11.59 1.64
CA LEU A 75 -9.59 11.02 1.18
C LEU A 75 -10.68 12.09 1.24
N THR A 76 -11.12 12.54 0.08
CA THR A 76 -12.20 13.53 -0.07
C THR A 76 -13.44 12.85 -0.64
N PHE A 77 -14.61 13.18 -0.13
CA PHE A 77 -15.91 12.67 -0.60
C PHE A 77 -16.77 13.81 -1.11
N ASP A 78 -17.41 13.63 -2.27
CA ASP A 78 -18.33 14.59 -2.90
C ASP A 78 -19.72 13.96 -3.08
N PRO A 79 -20.70 14.23 -2.20
CA PRO A 79 -22.07 13.72 -2.36
C PRO A 79 -22.74 14.14 -3.67
N GLY A 80 -22.34 15.29 -4.22
CA GLY A 80 -22.85 15.83 -5.48
C GLY A 80 -22.16 15.29 -6.73
N PHE A 81 -21.26 14.30 -6.62
CA PHE A 81 -20.50 13.77 -7.76
C PHE A 81 -21.40 13.14 -8.84
N ILE A 82 -22.60 12.70 -8.47
CA ILE A 82 -23.64 12.16 -9.36
C ILE A 82 -24.04 13.13 -10.50
N ARG A 83 -23.82 14.45 -10.33
CA ARG A 83 -24.06 15.45 -11.40
C ARG A 83 -23.29 15.15 -12.68
N HIS A 84 -22.20 14.37 -12.60
CA HIS A 84 -21.39 13.98 -13.74
C HIS A 84 -21.90 12.73 -14.45
N LEU A 85 -22.93 12.06 -13.94
CA LEU A 85 -23.47 10.82 -14.49
C LEU A 85 -23.75 10.87 -16.00
N PRO A 86 -24.40 11.92 -16.57
CA PRO A 86 -24.66 11.97 -18.02
C PRO A 86 -23.37 11.96 -18.84
N LEU A 87 -22.32 12.66 -18.39
CA LEU A 87 -21.03 12.72 -19.06
C LEU A 87 -20.30 11.39 -18.96
N ILE A 88 -20.30 10.74 -17.78
CA ILE A 88 -19.69 9.42 -17.57
C ILE A 88 -20.36 8.38 -18.47
N VAL A 89 -21.70 8.33 -18.50
CA VAL A 89 -22.48 7.41 -19.36
C VAL A 89 -22.15 7.60 -20.84
N ARG A 90 -22.11 8.86 -21.29
CA ARG A 90 -21.75 9.18 -22.69
C ARG A 90 -20.33 8.69 -23.02
N THR A 91 -19.38 8.91 -22.11
CA THR A 91 -17.98 8.50 -22.29
C THR A 91 -17.85 6.97 -22.30
N LEU A 92 -18.51 6.27 -21.37
CA LEU A 92 -18.52 4.80 -21.35
C LEU A 92 -19.13 4.21 -22.62
N LYS A 93 -20.27 4.75 -23.08
CA LYS A 93 -20.90 4.31 -24.32
C LYS A 93 -20.01 4.53 -25.55
N ALA A 94 -19.24 5.61 -25.60
CA ALA A 94 -18.30 5.87 -26.68
C ALA A 94 -17.03 5.01 -26.58
N PHE A 95 -16.60 4.69 -25.39
CA PHE A 95 -15.41 3.87 -25.15
C PHE A 95 -15.69 2.37 -25.33
N HIS A 96 -16.92 1.88 -25.11
CA HIS A 96 -17.30 0.46 -25.15
C HIS A 96 -16.40 -0.44 -24.31
N PRO A 97 -16.39 -0.27 -22.96
CA PRO A 97 -15.57 -1.12 -22.09
C PRO A 97 -16.08 -2.56 -22.06
N ASP A 98 -15.15 -3.52 -21.94
CA ASP A 98 -15.45 -4.93 -21.68
C ASP A 98 -15.62 -5.20 -20.18
N ILE A 99 -14.93 -4.42 -19.34
CA ILE A 99 -14.94 -4.56 -17.89
C ILE A 99 -14.82 -3.19 -17.21
N VAL A 100 -15.50 -3.05 -16.05
CA VAL A 100 -15.33 -1.91 -15.15
C VAL A 100 -14.49 -2.37 -13.95
N HIS A 101 -13.47 -1.61 -13.56
CA HIS A 101 -12.69 -1.85 -12.37
C HIS A 101 -12.75 -0.66 -11.41
N ILE A 102 -13.17 -0.91 -10.18
CA ILE A 102 -13.25 0.08 -9.09
C ILE A 102 -12.22 -0.22 -8.00
N THR A 103 -11.73 0.80 -7.29
CA THR A 103 -10.72 0.60 -6.23
C THR A 103 -11.27 0.71 -4.81
N GLY A 104 -12.57 0.93 -4.67
CA GLY A 104 -13.23 1.00 -3.37
C GLY A 104 -14.58 1.71 -3.40
N PRO A 105 -15.21 1.91 -2.23
CA PRO A 105 -16.57 2.46 -2.10
C PRO A 105 -16.60 3.99 -2.04
N SER A 106 -15.72 4.69 -2.76
CA SER A 106 -15.83 6.15 -2.93
C SER A 106 -17.04 6.53 -3.80
N GLU A 107 -17.34 7.82 -3.89
CA GLU A 107 -18.37 8.33 -4.81
C GLU A 107 -18.13 7.88 -6.26
N ASN A 108 -16.86 7.84 -6.67
CA ASN A 108 -16.46 7.42 -8.01
C ASN A 108 -16.62 5.90 -8.19
N GLY A 109 -16.16 5.11 -7.20
CA GLY A 109 -16.30 3.65 -7.21
C GLY A 109 -17.76 3.20 -7.15
N MET A 110 -18.60 3.84 -6.33
CA MET A 110 -20.04 3.54 -6.28
C MET A 110 -20.74 3.83 -7.61
N LEU A 111 -20.41 4.94 -8.27
CA LEU A 111 -20.93 5.24 -9.62
C LEU A 111 -20.43 4.22 -10.65
N GLY A 112 -19.15 3.85 -10.60
CA GLY A 112 -18.59 2.80 -11.47
C GLY A 112 -19.32 1.47 -11.30
N ALA A 113 -19.56 1.03 -10.07
CA ALA A 113 -20.31 -0.20 -9.76
C ALA A 113 -21.75 -0.14 -10.25
N ALA A 114 -22.47 0.96 -9.98
CA ALA A 114 -23.85 1.15 -10.44
C ALA A 114 -23.94 1.15 -11.98
N LEU A 115 -22.99 1.78 -12.66
CA LEU A 115 -22.95 1.81 -14.13
C LEU A 115 -22.57 0.45 -14.70
N ALA A 116 -21.66 -0.30 -14.10
CA ALA A 116 -21.36 -1.66 -14.51
C ALA A 116 -22.61 -2.54 -14.47
N TYR A 117 -23.36 -2.48 -13.36
CA TYR A 117 -24.64 -3.20 -13.22
C TYR A 117 -25.66 -2.79 -14.28
N HIS A 118 -25.87 -1.47 -14.45
CA HIS A 118 -26.88 -0.94 -15.38
C HIS A 118 -26.54 -1.22 -16.86
N LEU A 119 -25.26 -1.26 -17.22
CA LEU A 119 -24.78 -1.55 -18.57
C LEU A 119 -24.49 -3.04 -18.79
N HIS A 120 -24.78 -3.89 -17.81
CA HIS A 120 -24.51 -5.34 -17.85
C HIS A 120 -23.05 -5.68 -18.12
N LEU A 121 -22.11 -4.87 -17.60
CA LEU A 121 -20.68 -5.08 -17.72
C LEU A 121 -20.14 -5.87 -16.53
N PRO A 122 -19.18 -6.78 -16.73
CA PRO A 122 -18.43 -7.37 -15.63
C PRO A 122 -17.80 -6.29 -14.74
N LEU A 123 -17.89 -6.48 -13.40
CA LEU A 123 -17.29 -5.60 -12.42
C LEU A 123 -16.10 -6.31 -11.76
N ALA A 124 -14.94 -5.69 -11.79
CA ALA A 124 -13.78 -6.00 -10.98
C ALA A 124 -13.64 -4.98 -9.85
N ALA A 125 -13.18 -5.40 -8.68
CA ALA A 125 -12.93 -4.47 -7.59
C ALA A 125 -11.65 -4.82 -6.84
N SER A 126 -10.84 -3.81 -6.50
CA SER A 126 -9.63 -3.98 -5.71
C SER A 126 -9.78 -3.37 -4.32
N TRP A 127 -9.31 -4.12 -3.31
CA TRP A 127 -9.31 -3.70 -1.92
C TRP A 127 -7.93 -3.13 -1.56
N HIS A 128 -7.87 -1.84 -1.31
CA HIS A 128 -6.60 -1.16 -1.00
C HIS A 128 -6.51 -0.61 0.42
N THR A 129 -7.65 -0.44 1.11
CA THR A 129 -7.72 0.21 2.43
C THR A 129 -8.64 -0.57 3.35
N ASN A 130 -8.18 -0.87 4.55
CA ASN A 130 -8.99 -1.52 5.57
C ASN A 130 -10.00 -0.52 6.18
N VAL A 131 -11.08 -0.23 5.45
CA VAL A 131 -12.11 0.72 5.87
C VAL A 131 -12.72 0.34 7.23
N HIS A 132 -12.87 -0.96 7.51
CA HIS A 132 -13.38 -1.49 8.78
C HIS A 132 -12.46 -1.15 9.96
N GLU A 133 -11.14 -1.30 9.81
CA GLU A 133 -10.17 -0.92 10.84
C GLU A 133 -10.16 0.61 11.06
N TYR A 134 -10.34 1.39 9.98
CA TYR A 134 -10.47 2.84 10.09
C TYR A 134 -11.72 3.25 10.88
N ALA A 135 -12.84 2.60 10.64
CA ALA A 135 -14.09 2.83 11.37
C ALA A 135 -13.92 2.50 12.86
N ALA A 136 -13.30 1.35 13.19
CA ALA A 136 -13.03 0.92 14.56
C ALA A 136 -12.12 1.93 15.30
N ARG A 137 -11.04 2.37 14.69
CA ARG A 137 -10.09 3.33 15.32
C ARG A 137 -10.69 4.71 15.55
N ARG A 138 -11.57 5.15 14.66
CA ARG A 138 -12.25 6.44 14.82
C ARG A 138 -13.28 6.37 15.95
N SER A 139 -13.97 5.25 16.10
CA SER A 139 -14.89 4.99 17.23
C SER A 139 -14.14 4.83 18.55
N HIS A 140 -12.95 4.22 18.57
CA HIS A 140 -12.11 4.10 19.76
C HIS A 140 -11.84 5.46 20.43
N ARG A 141 -11.52 6.49 19.65
CA ARG A 141 -11.28 7.86 20.15
C ARG A 141 -12.49 8.46 20.86
N LEU A 142 -13.70 8.07 20.44
CA LEU A 142 -14.97 8.53 21.02
C LEU A 142 -15.42 7.64 22.18
N LEU A 143 -15.16 6.34 22.11
CA LEU A 143 -15.70 5.33 23.01
C LEU A 143 -14.76 4.95 24.16
N ARG A 144 -13.48 5.33 24.13
CA ARG A 144 -12.46 4.96 25.14
C ARG A 144 -12.82 5.35 26.59
N HIS A 145 -13.75 6.27 26.76
CA HIS A 145 -14.21 6.75 28.10
C HIS A 145 -15.56 6.16 28.51
N ILE A 146 -16.16 5.27 27.69
CA ILE A 146 -17.48 4.69 27.96
C ILE A 146 -17.31 3.24 28.42
N ARG A 147 -17.99 2.84 29.51
CA ARG A 147 -18.07 1.44 29.93
C ARG A 147 -18.68 0.59 28.82
N GLY A 148 -18.01 -0.46 28.37
CA GLY A 148 -18.40 -1.29 27.22
C GLY A 148 -17.91 -0.76 25.85
N GLY A 149 -17.04 0.25 25.83
CA GLY A 149 -16.50 0.84 24.59
C GLY A 149 -15.79 -0.16 23.68
N HIS A 150 -15.14 -1.19 24.25
CA HIS A 150 -14.44 -2.22 23.49
C HIS A 150 -15.41 -3.14 22.70
N ASP A 151 -16.53 -3.54 23.31
CA ASP A 151 -17.54 -4.37 22.63
C ASP A 151 -18.25 -3.58 21.52
N ALA A 152 -18.47 -2.28 21.76
CA ALA A 152 -19.02 -1.38 20.74
C ALA A 152 -18.06 -1.19 19.56
N GLU A 153 -16.75 -1.08 19.82
CA GLU A 153 -15.72 -0.96 18.78
C GLU A 153 -15.67 -2.20 17.89
N GLN A 154 -15.66 -3.40 18.47
CA GLN A 154 -15.69 -4.66 17.73
C GLN A 154 -16.98 -4.80 16.88
N THR A 155 -18.11 -4.35 17.44
CA THR A 155 -19.39 -4.36 16.72
C THR A 155 -19.36 -3.42 15.51
N ILE A 156 -18.81 -2.20 15.67
CA ILE A 156 -18.66 -1.23 14.57
C ILE A 156 -17.74 -1.76 13.50
N GLU A 157 -16.61 -2.35 13.89
CA GLU A 157 -15.66 -2.98 12.96
C GLU A 157 -16.33 -4.09 12.14
N ARG A 158 -17.07 -4.98 12.81
CA ARG A 158 -17.79 -6.07 12.14
C ARG A 158 -18.87 -5.54 11.20
N LEU A 159 -19.65 -4.54 11.60
CA LEU A 159 -20.66 -3.93 10.74
C LEU A 159 -20.03 -3.26 9.52
N ALA A 160 -18.93 -2.54 9.68
CA ALA A 160 -18.20 -1.93 8.59
C ALA A 160 -17.61 -2.97 7.63
N LEU A 161 -17.10 -4.10 8.16
CA LEU A 161 -16.61 -5.21 7.34
C LEU A 161 -17.75 -5.84 6.53
N VAL A 162 -18.89 -6.14 7.17
CA VAL A 162 -20.07 -6.72 6.49
C VAL A 162 -20.61 -5.78 5.41
N ALA A 163 -20.72 -4.48 5.69
CA ALA A 163 -21.16 -3.50 4.71
C ALA A 163 -20.19 -3.41 3.51
N SER A 164 -18.90 -3.40 3.80
CA SER A 164 -17.85 -3.42 2.76
C SER A 164 -17.92 -4.72 1.94
N ALA A 165 -17.99 -5.88 2.58
CA ALA A 165 -18.10 -7.17 1.91
C ALA A 165 -19.33 -7.24 1.01
N LYS A 166 -20.48 -6.73 1.47
CA LYS A 166 -21.70 -6.65 0.64
C LYS A 166 -21.51 -5.76 -0.60
N PHE A 167 -20.80 -4.65 -0.48
CA PHE A 167 -20.45 -3.81 -1.65
C PHE A 167 -19.53 -4.57 -2.61
N TYR A 168 -18.45 -5.20 -2.11
CA TYR A 168 -17.51 -5.94 -2.93
C TYR A 168 -18.10 -7.22 -3.53
N SER A 169 -19.15 -7.82 -2.93
CA SER A 169 -19.85 -8.98 -3.51
C SER A 169 -20.58 -8.67 -4.83
N LEU A 170 -20.76 -7.40 -5.19
CA LEU A 170 -21.25 -6.99 -6.50
C LEU A 170 -20.25 -7.28 -7.62
N ALA A 171 -18.96 -7.35 -7.30
CA ALA A 171 -17.92 -7.62 -8.28
C ALA A 171 -17.92 -9.11 -8.68
N ARG A 172 -17.51 -9.38 -9.92
CA ARG A 172 -17.31 -10.72 -10.45
C ARG A 172 -15.99 -11.31 -9.99
N ILE A 173 -14.96 -10.47 -9.90
CA ILE A 173 -13.64 -10.78 -9.36
C ILE A 173 -13.16 -9.68 -8.43
N LEU A 174 -12.35 -10.07 -7.44
CA LEU A 174 -11.75 -9.18 -6.48
C LEU A 174 -10.24 -9.24 -6.56
N PHE A 175 -9.60 -8.18 -6.12
CA PHE A 175 -8.16 -8.09 -5.97
C PHE A 175 -7.79 -7.58 -4.59
N ALA A 176 -6.76 -8.16 -3.98
CA ALA A 176 -6.24 -7.70 -2.70
C ALA A 176 -4.71 -7.76 -2.68
N PRO A 177 -4.05 -6.90 -1.88
CA PRO A 177 -2.59 -6.77 -1.89
C PRO A 177 -1.85 -7.88 -1.14
N ASN A 178 -2.55 -8.73 -0.39
CA ASN A 178 -1.93 -9.83 0.36
C ASN A 178 -2.85 -11.05 0.47
N PRO A 179 -2.30 -12.25 0.70
CA PRO A 179 -3.07 -13.49 0.76
C PRO A 179 -4.10 -13.55 1.90
N GLY A 180 -3.81 -12.88 3.03
CA GLY A 180 -4.74 -12.81 4.17
C GLY A 180 -6.03 -12.10 3.81
N LEU A 181 -5.91 -10.94 3.15
CA LEU A 181 -7.07 -10.19 2.64
C LEU A 181 -7.79 -10.93 1.51
N CYS A 182 -7.08 -11.64 0.62
CA CYS A 182 -7.75 -12.48 -0.38
C CYS A 182 -8.66 -13.52 0.29
N ARG A 183 -8.13 -14.29 1.24
CA ARG A 183 -8.94 -15.30 1.98
C ARG A 183 -10.11 -14.68 2.73
N LEU A 184 -9.90 -13.50 3.35
CA LEU A 184 -10.98 -12.77 4.03
C LEU A 184 -12.08 -12.38 3.05
N LEU A 185 -11.71 -11.78 1.92
CA LEU A 185 -12.67 -11.34 0.91
C LEU A 185 -13.43 -12.52 0.28
N GLU A 186 -12.74 -13.60 -0.06
CA GLU A 186 -13.38 -14.83 -0.57
C GLU A 186 -14.41 -15.38 0.41
N LYS A 187 -14.04 -15.45 1.69
CA LYS A 187 -14.94 -15.92 2.76
C LYS A 187 -16.17 -15.03 2.93
N GLU A 188 -15.97 -13.71 2.98
CA GLU A 188 -17.04 -12.75 3.31
C GLU A 188 -17.94 -12.41 2.11
N THR A 189 -17.41 -12.53 0.87
CA THR A 189 -18.14 -12.13 -0.35
C THR A 189 -18.61 -13.32 -1.20
N GLY A 190 -17.99 -14.48 -1.05
CA GLY A 190 -18.18 -15.63 -1.94
C GLY A 190 -17.66 -15.42 -3.37
N ARG A 191 -16.78 -14.42 -3.58
CA ARG A 191 -16.23 -14.08 -4.88
C ARG A 191 -14.75 -14.46 -4.96
N PRO A 192 -14.24 -14.91 -6.12
CA PRO A 192 -12.82 -15.19 -6.29
C PRO A 192 -12.00 -13.92 -6.06
N CYS A 193 -10.91 -14.03 -5.33
CA CYS A 193 -9.99 -12.93 -5.06
C CYS A 193 -8.58 -13.29 -5.51
N HIS A 194 -8.00 -12.45 -6.36
CA HIS A 194 -6.65 -12.61 -6.89
C HIS A 194 -5.69 -11.64 -6.18
N LEU A 195 -4.44 -12.02 -6.11
CA LEU A 195 -3.39 -11.12 -5.62
C LEU A 195 -3.19 -9.97 -6.63
N MET A 196 -3.12 -8.76 -6.11
CA MET A 196 -2.67 -7.56 -6.79
C MET A 196 -1.71 -6.85 -5.84
N GLN A 197 -0.49 -7.35 -5.81
CA GLN A 197 0.56 -6.80 -4.99
C GLN A 197 1.05 -5.46 -5.56
N ARG A 198 2.20 -5.01 -5.18
CA ARG A 198 2.74 -3.75 -5.67
C ARG A 198 4.13 -3.98 -6.22
N GLY A 199 4.43 -3.28 -7.28
CA GLY A 199 5.78 -3.21 -7.82
C GLY A 199 6.61 -2.14 -7.11
N VAL A 200 7.91 -2.21 -7.31
CA VAL A 200 8.88 -1.21 -6.89
C VAL A 200 9.70 -0.72 -8.07
N ASP A 201 10.10 0.54 -8.04
CA ASP A 201 11.08 1.07 -8.97
C ASP A 201 12.48 0.62 -8.54
N SER A 202 12.93 -0.51 -9.07
CA SER A 202 14.21 -1.11 -8.74
C SER A 202 15.44 -0.41 -9.39
N GLN A 203 15.21 0.58 -10.25
CA GLN A 203 16.24 1.49 -10.73
C GLN A 203 16.48 2.60 -9.73
N LEU A 204 15.42 3.20 -9.23
CA LEU A 204 15.47 4.20 -8.17
C LEU A 204 15.98 3.58 -6.86
N PHE A 205 15.36 2.48 -6.41
CA PHE A 205 15.76 1.79 -5.18
C PHE A 205 16.79 0.70 -5.51
N SER A 206 18.06 0.99 -5.25
CA SER A 206 19.18 0.13 -5.66
C SER A 206 20.33 0.15 -4.64
N PRO A 207 20.97 -0.99 -4.38
CA PRO A 207 22.17 -1.03 -3.55
C PRO A 207 23.35 -0.26 -4.17
N ALA A 208 23.31 0.07 -5.46
CA ALA A 208 24.31 0.90 -6.12
C ALA A 208 24.41 2.33 -5.53
N HIS A 209 23.36 2.78 -4.84
CA HIS A 209 23.34 4.08 -4.16
C HIS A 209 23.97 4.04 -2.75
N ARG A 210 24.53 2.90 -2.33
CA ARG A 210 25.20 2.78 -1.04
C ARG A 210 26.50 3.59 -1.05
N GLN A 211 26.57 4.54 -0.12
CA GLN A 211 27.73 5.42 0.07
C GLN A 211 28.06 5.44 1.57
N ARG A 212 29.00 4.59 1.98
CA ARG A 212 29.55 4.60 3.33
C ARG A 212 30.97 5.16 3.32
N GLN A 213 31.28 5.95 4.32
CA GLN A 213 32.63 6.44 4.54
C GLN A 213 33.55 5.29 5.00
N PRO A 214 34.83 5.24 4.58
CA PRO A 214 35.80 4.34 5.15
C PRO A 214 35.87 4.51 6.68
N GLY A 215 35.73 3.42 7.44
CA GLY A 215 35.73 3.45 8.91
C GLY A 215 34.35 3.69 9.54
N GLU A 216 33.29 3.80 8.75
CA GLU A 216 31.90 3.84 9.25
C GLU A 216 31.37 2.41 9.46
N ASP A 217 31.80 1.78 10.59
CA ASP A 217 31.49 0.39 10.89
C ASP A 217 30.17 0.20 11.68
N SER A 218 29.48 1.31 12.03
CA SER A 218 28.23 1.24 12.78
C SER A 218 27.11 0.62 11.96
N PHE A 219 26.43 -0.38 12.51
CA PHE A 219 25.31 -1.05 11.86
C PHE A 219 24.06 -0.15 11.86
N VAL A 220 23.47 0.10 10.69
CA VAL A 220 22.34 1.02 10.54
C VAL A 220 21.01 0.28 10.50
N LEU A 221 20.22 0.46 11.55
CA LEU A 221 18.83 -0.02 11.65
C LEU A 221 17.91 1.07 11.11
N GLY A 222 17.27 0.83 9.96
CA GLY A 222 16.43 1.83 9.30
C GLY A 222 14.94 1.64 9.59
N TYR A 223 14.23 2.76 9.69
CA TYR A 223 12.78 2.83 9.66
C TYR A 223 12.33 3.92 8.69
N VAL A 224 11.32 3.63 7.88
CA VAL A 224 10.68 4.61 6.98
C VAL A 224 9.17 4.52 7.14
N GLY A 225 8.54 5.64 7.46
CA GLY A 225 7.08 5.67 7.60
C GLY A 225 6.56 6.82 8.45
N ARG A 226 5.25 6.84 8.66
CA ARG A 226 4.62 7.77 9.59
C ARG A 226 5.03 7.43 11.03
N LEU A 227 5.45 8.44 11.80
CA LEU A 227 5.80 8.26 13.21
C LEU A 227 4.54 8.36 14.08
N SER A 228 3.86 7.24 14.26
CA SER A 228 2.57 7.18 14.94
C SER A 228 2.38 5.88 15.71
N VAL A 229 1.47 5.89 16.67
CA VAL A 229 1.17 4.74 17.54
C VAL A 229 0.71 3.53 16.72
N GLU A 230 -0.09 3.74 15.68
CA GLU A 230 -0.58 2.64 14.81
C GLU A 230 0.54 1.95 14.02
N LYS A 231 1.70 2.61 13.86
CA LYS A 231 2.90 2.02 13.24
C LYS A 231 3.82 1.37 14.26
N ASN A 232 3.39 1.32 15.53
CA ASN A 232 4.11 0.67 16.63
C ASN A 232 5.58 1.12 16.75
N VAL A 233 5.85 2.41 16.43
CA VAL A 233 7.22 2.94 16.43
C VAL A 233 7.87 2.95 17.81
N GLY A 234 7.09 2.86 18.88
CA GLY A 234 7.60 2.71 20.26
C GLY A 234 8.43 1.45 20.45
N LEU A 235 8.19 0.40 19.67
CA LEU A 235 8.99 -0.83 19.73
C LEU A 235 10.46 -0.58 19.36
N LEU A 236 10.77 0.41 18.52
CA LEU A 236 12.16 0.75 18.15
C LEU A 236 13.01 1.13 19.37
N ALA A 237 12.42 1.89 20.31
CA ALA A 237 13.13 2.23 21.55
C ALA A 237 13.33 1.03 22.47
N GLN A 238 12.34 0.12 22.56
CA GLN A 238 12.47 -1.12 23.32
C GLN A 238 13.56 -2.02 22.71
N VAL A 239 13.60 -2.13 21.40
CA VAL A 239 14.65 -2.86 20.66
C VAL A 239 16.03 -2.28 20.95
N GLN A 240 16.20 -0.96 20.91
CA GLN A 240 17.48 -0.33 21.27
C GLN A 240 17.90 -0.70 22.68
N GLN A 241 16.99 -0.59 23.65
CA GLN A 241 17.26 -0.92 25.03
C GLN A 241 17.68 -2.38 25.20
N GLN A 242 16.95 -3.31 24.58
CA GLN A 242 17.24 -4.74 24.65
C GLN A 242 18.59 -5.11 24.02
N LEU A 243 18.90 -4.58 22.82
CA LEU A 243 20.18 -4.78 22.15
C LEU A 243 21.34 -4.23 23.01
N THR A 244 21.15 -3.04 23.59
CA THR A 244 22.13 -2.39 24.46
C THR A 244 22.38 -3.22 25.74
N ALA A 245 21.32 -3.75 26.36
CA ALA A 245 21.43 -4.62 27.53
C ALA A 245 22.19 -5.92 27.24
N ARG A 246 22.13 -6.43 26.00
CA ARG A 246 22.88 -7.60 25.51
C ARG A 246 24.34 -7.30 25.12
N GLY A 247 24.78 -6.04 25.27
CA GLY A 247 26.15 -5.64 24.99
C GLY A 247 26.40 -5.13 23.57
N PHE A 248 25.41 -5.09 22.71
CA PHE A 248 25.55 -4.46 21.39
C PHE A 248 25.70 -2.95 21.55
N ARG A 249 26.74 -2.36 20.95
CA ARG A 249 27.06 -0.92 21.06
C ARG A 249 27.24 -0.26 19.69
N ASN A 250 27.68 -1.05 18.69
CA ASN A 250 28.06 -0.52 17.39
C ASN A 250 26.89 -0.55 16.40
N PHE A 251 25.76 0.09 16.77
CA PHE A 251 24.62 0.28 15.89
C PHE A 251 23.94 1.63 16.16
N ARG A 252 23.20 2.12 15.19
CA ARG A 252 22.36 3.33 15.28
C ARG A 252 21.07 3.17 14.52
N PHE A 253 20.07 3.95 14.88
CA PHE A 253 18.82 4.04 14.14
C PHE A 253 18.84 5.21 13.14
N LEU A 254 18.29 4.97 11.94
CA LEU A 254 17.96 5.99 10.94
C LEU A 254 16.44 6.00 10.77
N ILE A 255 15.77 7.04 11.27
CA ILE A 255 14.32 7.17 11.35
C ILE A 255 13.84 8.21 10.35
N ILE A 256 13.22 7.75 9.25
CA ILE A 256 12.77 8.62 8.15
C ILE A 256 11.24 8.73 8.19
N GLY A 257 10.77 9.96 8.26
CA GLY A 257 9.35 10.27 8.31
C GLY A 257 9.01 11.37 9.30
N GLN A 258 7.72 11.57 9.53
CA GLN A 258 7.20 12.53 10.50
C GLN A 258 5.92 12.01 11.14
N GLY A 259 5.58 12.50 12.33
CA GLY A 259 4.34 12.12 13.01
C GLY A 259 4.29 12.54 14.47
N GLY A 260 3.20 12.18 15.14
CA GLY A 260 2.97 12.58 16.54
C GLY A 260 3.98 11.99 17.52
N GLU A 261 4.57 10.84 17.19
CA GLU A 261 5.53 10.13 18.05
C GLU A 261 6.99 10.62 17.87
N GLU A 262 7.27 11.56 16.99
CA GLU A 262 8.64 11.99 16.70
C GLU A 262 9.34 12.54 17.95
N SER A 263 8.68 13.44 18.70
CA SER A 263 9.25 14.04 19.91
C SER A 263 9.54 12.98 20.99
N TRP A 264 8.68 12.00 21.13
CA TRP A 264 8.87 10.88 22.03
C TRP A 264 10.05 10.00 21.61
N LEU A 265 10.14 9.65 20.33
CA LEU A 265 11.26 8.86 19.78
C LEU A 265 12.61 9.55 19.96
N ARG A 266 12.70 10.86 19.71
CA ARG A 266 13.93 11.63 19.93
C ARG A 266 14.41 11.62 21.39
N GLN A 267 13.50 11.47 22.34
CA GLN A 267 13.83 11.35 23.78
C GLN A 267 14.25 9.93 24.16
N HIS A 268 13.77 8.90 23.46
CA HIS A 268 13.93 7.50 23.86
C HIS A 268 14.89 6.71 22.95
N LEU A 269 15.28 7.23 21.79
CA LEU A 269 16.30 6.65 20.91
C LEU A 269 17.60 7.44 21.00
N SER A 270 18.59 6.87 21.67
CA SER A 270 19.91 7.49 21.80
C SER A 270 20.72 7.36 20.51
N GLY A 271 21.34 8.43 20.04
CA GLY A 271 22.20 8.42 18.84
C GLY A 271 21.46 8.14 17.53
N ALA A 272 20.14 8.23 17.52
CA ALA A 272 19.35 8.05 16.32
C ALA A 272 19.34 9.30 15.43
N GLU A 273 19.34 9.10 14.11
CA GLU A 273 19.21 10.15 13.11
C GLU A 273 17.77 10.31 12.65
N PHE A 274 17.31 11.57 12.54
CA PHE A 274 15.94 11.91 12.10
C PHE A 274 16.01 12.96 10.99
N PRO A 275 16.25 12.57 9.73
CA PRO A 275 16.32 13.51 8.61
C PRO A 275 14.96 14.08 8.18
N GLY A 276 13.86 13.64 8.84
CA GLY A 276 12.51 14.02 8.45
C GLY A 276 12.00 13.21 7.26
N VAL A 277 11.14 13.80 6.43
CA VAL A 277 10.56 13.15 5.25
C VAL A 277 11.50 13.24 4.06
N LEU A 278 12.01 12.13 3.58
CA LEU A 278 12.81 12.03 2.35
C LEU A 278 11.96 11.51 1.18
N ARG A 279 12.37 11.83 -0.05
CA ARG A 279 11.70 11.39 -1.29
C ARG A 279 12.72 11.21 -2.41
N GLY A 280 12.34 10.42 -3.44
CA GLY A 280 13.16 10.22 -4.64
C GLY A 280 14.57 9.71 -4.31
N GLU A 281 15.58 10.32 -4.92
CA GLU A 281 16.98 9.91 -4.75
C GLU A 281 17.47 9.99 -3.29
N ALA A 282 17.08 11.02 -2.54
CA ALA A 282 17.47 11.15 -1.14
C ALA A 282 16.94 9.98 -0.29
N LEU A 283 15.71 9.52 -0.54
CA LEU A 283 15.15 8.34 0.11
C LEU A 283 15.86 7.06 -0.34
N SER A 284 16.16 6.94 -1.62
CA SER A 284 16.89 5.80 -2.18
C SER A 284 18.29 5.67 -1.58
N HIS A 285 19.05 6.76 -1.49
CA HIS A 285 20.35 6.78 -0.81
C HIS A 285 20.23 6.38 0.67
N ALA A 286 19.20 6.87 1.34
CA ALA A 286 18.98 6.52 2.74
C ALA A 286 18.73 5.01 2.92
N TYR A 287 17.86 4.39 2.11
CA TYR A 287 17.67 2.94 2.13
C TYR A 287 18.98 2.19 1.85
N ALA A 288 19.69 2.53 0.78
CA ALA A 288 20.91 1.83 0.39
C ALA A 288 22.00 1.81 1.50
N ASN A 289 21.99 2.85 2.36
CA ASN A 289 22.91 2.97 3.48
C ASN A 289 22.46 2.24 4.76
N MET A 290 21.25 1.68 4.80
CA MET A 290 20.80 0.80 5.88
C MET A 290 21.44 -0.59 5.76
N ASP A 291 21.60 -1.25 6.89
CA ASP A 291 22.00 -2.65 6.94
C ASP A 291 20.82 -3.57 7.17
N LEU A 292 19.81 -3.10 7.91
CA LEU A 292 18.60 -3.82 8.20
C LEU A 292 17.44 -2.84 8.30
N PHE A 293 16.32 -3.17 7.69
CA PHE A 293 15.08 -2.40 7.79
C PHE A 293 14.20 -2.97 8.91
N VAL A 294 13.75 -2.13 9.83
CA VAL A 294 12.95 -2.54 11.01
C VAL A 294 11.57 -1.94 10.87
N PHE A 295 10.55 -2.77 10.66
CA PHE A 295 9.20 -2.31 10.38
C PHE A 295 8.17 -2.99 11.30
N PRO A 296 7.90 -2.41 12.49
CA PRO A 296 7.08 -3.02 13.54
C PRO A 296 5.57 -2.80 13.36
N SER A 297 5.11 -2.48 12.16
CA SER A 297 3.70 -2.15 11.92
C SER A 297 2.82 -3.40 11.81
N HIS A 298 1.71 -3.43 12.57
CA HIS A 298 0.69 -4.49 12.51
C HIS A 298 -0.45 -4.20 11.51
N THR A 299 -0.49 -3.02 10.91
CA THR A 299 -1.72 -2.48 10.28
C THR A 299 -1.58 -2.15 8.80
N ASP A 300 -0.41 -2.33 8.22
CA ASP A 300 -0.21 -2.09 6.79
C ASP A 300 -0.87 -3.18 5.94
N THR A 301 -1.64 -2.78 4.95
CA THR A 301 -2.27 -3.72 4.01
C THR A 301 -1.27 -4.36 3.05
N PHE A 302 -0.11 -3.70 2.83
CA PHE A 302 0.99 -4.23 2.01
C PHE A 302 2.35 -3.91 2.64
N GLY A 303 2.78 -2.65 2.65
CA GLY A 303 4.09 -2.24 3.17
C GLY A 303 5.08 -1.91 2.05
N ASN A 304 4.76 -0.93 1.18
CA ASN A 304 5.65 -0.50 0.09
C ASN A 304 7.09 -0.23 0.56
N VAL A 305 7.24 0.37 1.75
CA VAL A 305 8.54 0.69 2.35
C VAL A 305 9.41 -0.54 2.61
N VAL A 306 8.78 -1.71 2.85
CA VAL A 306 9.49 -2.99 2.99
C VAL A 306 10.03 -3.42 1.62
N LEU A 307 9.22 -3.31 0.58
CA LEU A 307 9.64 -3.67 -0.78
C LEU A 307 10.72 -2.72 -1.32
N GLU A 308 10.65 -1.41 -0.98
CA GLU A 308 11.70 -0.43 -1.29
C GLU A 308 13.03 -0.78 -0.59
N ALA A 309 12.97 -1.23 0.67
CA ALA A 309 14.14 -1.72 1.39
C ALA A 309 14.75 -2.95 0.71
N LEU A 310 13.93 -3.97 0.38
CA LEU A 310 14.41 -5.18 -0.33
C LEU A 310 15.04 -4.82 -1.69
N ALA A 311 14.40 -3.94 -2.45
CA ALA A 311 14.94 -3.47 -3.73
C ALA A 311 16.30 -2.77 -3.59
N SER A 312 16.53 -2.08 -2.47
CA SER A 312 17.80 -1.48 -2.11
C SER A 312 18.83 -2.49 -1.54
N GLY A 313 18.53 -3.80 -1.58
CA GLY A 313 19.38 -4.85 -1.03
C GLY A 313 19.45 -4.80 0.50
N VAL A 314 18.39 -4.36 1.16
CA VAL A 314 18.31 -4.25 2.63
C VAL A 314 17.29 -5.26 3.15
N PRO A 315 17.72 -6.30 3.88
CA PRO A 315 16.83 -7.24 4.52
C PRO A 315 15.89 -6.54 5.52
N ALA A 316 14.70 -7.09 5.73
CA ALA A 316 13.73 -6.46 6.62
C ALA A 316 13.28 -7.38 7.75
N ILE A 317 13.00 -6.78 8.92
CA ILE A 317 12.28 -7.44 10.00
C ILE A 317 10.90 -6.82 10.11
N VAL A 318 9.88 -7.68 10.06
CA VAL A 318 8.47 -7.26 10.08
C VAL A 318 7.70 -8.07 11.12
N THR A 319 6.56 -7.54 11.57
CA THR A 319 5.60 -8.27 12.43
C THR A 319 4.88 -9.35 11.63
N PRO A 320 4.28 -10.38 12.28
CA PRO A 320 3.52 -11.42 11.58
C PRO A 320 2.17 -10.95 11.04
N ASP A 321 1.76 -9.71 11.33
CA ASP A 321 0.43 -9.19 11.00
C ASP A 321 0.44 -8.29 9.75
N GLY A 322 -0.74 -8.16 9.15
CA GLY A 322 -0.95 -7.29 7.99
C GLY A 322 -0.38 -7.84 6.69
N GLY A 323 0.05 -6.93 5.84
CA GLY A 323 0.62 -7.23 4.52
C GLY A 323 2.11 -7.50 4.47
N PRO A 324 2.96 -6.83 5.29
CA PRO A 324 4.42 -6.96 5.25
C PRO A 324 4.96 -8.39 5.28
N PRO A 325 4.39 -9.35 6.05
CA PRO A 325 4.83 -10.75 6.03
C PRO A 325 4.74 -11.41 4.65
N SER A 326 3.81 -10.97 3.81
CA SER A 326 3.66 -11.53 2.47
C SER A 326 4.76 -11.10 1.48
N ILE A 327 5.56 -10.10 1.86
CA ILE A 327 6.69 -9.60 1.09
C ILE A 327 7.99 -10.33 1.50
N ILE A 328 8.06 -10.83 2.74
CA ILE A 328 9.27 -11.43 3.30
C ILE A 328 9.28 -12.94 3.08
N ARG A 329 10.43 -13.45 2.67
CA ARG A 329 10.78 -14.88 2.77
C ARG A 329 11.59 -15.04 4.05
N ASP A 330 10.93 -15.57 5.09
CA ASP A 330 11.54 -15.67 6.44
C ASP A 330 12.84 -16.47 6.41
N GLY A 331 13.91 -15.91 6.98
CA GLY A 331 15.25 -16.49 6.97
C GLY A 331 16.04 -16.24 5.67
N GLU A 332 15.40 -15.76 4.58
CA GLU A 332 16.04 -15.54 3.29
C GLU A 332 16.17 -14.05 2.95
N THR A 333 15.03 -13.30 2.92
CA THR A 333 15.04 -11.87 2.59
C THR A 333 14.86 -10.97 3.82
N GLY A 334 14.72 -11.57 4.98
CA GLY A 334 14.51 -10.91 6.27
C GLY A 334 13.97 -11.86 7.30
N ARG A 335 13.33 -11.33 8.34
CA ARG A 335 12.71 -12.13 9.40
C ARG A 335 11.29 -11.64 9.69
N ILE A 336 10.40 -12.60 9.99
CA ILE A 336 9.08 -12.33 10.53
C ILE A 336 9.15 -12.62 12.04
N ALA A 337 8.94 -11.60 12.87
CA ALA A 337 9.13 -11.70 14.31
C ALA A 337 7.97 -11.04 15.08
N ARG A 338 7.59 -11.61 16.21
CA ARG A 338 6.68 -10.95 17.15
C ARG A 338 7.41 -9.82 17.87
N ASP A 339 6.70 -8.87 18.44
CA ASP A 339 7.27 -7.68 19.07
C ASP A 339 8.36 -8.03 20.10
N GLU A 340 8.13 -9.04 20.90
CA GLU A 340 9.08 -9.55 21.91
C GLU A 340 10.35 -10.17 21.31
N ASP A 341 10.29 -10.67 20.07
CA ASP A 341 11.37 -11.38 19.40
C ASP A 341 12.21 -10.47 18.45
N PHE A 342 11.80 -9.19 18.27
CA PHE A 342 12.50 -8.28 17.34
C PHE A 342 13.99 -8.11 17.66
N ALA A 343 14.33 -7.90 18.92
CA ALA A 343 15.72 -7.73 19.33
C ALA A 343 16.54 -9.01 19.12
N ASP A 344 15.96 -10.20 19.31
CA ASP A 344 16.62 -11.48 19.06
C ASP A 344 16.86 -11.68 17.55
N ALA A 345 15.87 -11.38 16.73
CA ALA A 345 16.00 -11.46 15.28
C ALA A 345 17.10 -10.52 14.76
N ILE A 346 17.16 -9.29 15.29
CA ILE A 346 18.23 -8.33 14.92
C ILE A 346 19.58 -8.82 15.39
N ALA A 347 19.71 -9.25 16.66
CA ALA A 347 20.95 -9.75 17.24
C ALA A 347 21.51 -10.94 16.43
N GLY A 348 20.65 -11.87 16.02
CA GLY A 348 21.04 -13.01 15.20
C GLY A 348 21.65 -12.59 13.87
N ILE A 349 21.12 -11.57 13.22
CA ILE A 349 21.67 -11.04 11.96
C ILE A 349 22.97 -10.27 12.19
N LEU A 350 23.05 -9.47 13.26
CA LEU A 350 24.24 -8.71 13.64
C LEU A 350 25.45 -9.60 13.93
N THR A 351 25.23 -10.81 14.45
CA THR A 351 26.27 -11.75 14.85
C THR A 351 26.68 -12.74 13.74
N ASP A 352 25.99 -12.74 12.60
CA ASP A 352 26.28 -13.62 11.45
C ASP A 352 26.46 -12.80 10.16
N PRO A 353 27.63 -12.16 9.94
CA PRO A 353 27.91 -11.40 8.73
C PRO A 353 27.73 -12.19 7.43
N PRO A 354 28.13 -13.48 7.33
CA PRO A 354 27.84 -14.29 6.15
C PRO A 354 26.34 -14.46 5.86
N GLN A 355 25.50 -14.68 6.88
CA GLN A 355 24.06 -14.75 6.73
C GLN A 355 23.50 -13.39 6.26
N HIS A 356 23.92 -12.30 6.89
CA HIS A 356 23.51 -10.95 6.51
C HIS A 356 23.83 -10.65 5.03
N ALA A 357 25.04 -11.00 4.57
CA ALA A 357 25.42 -10.81 3.17
C ALA A 357 24.50 -11.59 2.20
N ARG A 358 24.22 -12.87 2.50
CA ARG A 358 23.27 -13.67 1.72
C ARG A 358 21.86 -13.07 1.72
N MET A 359 21.38 -12.60 2.87
CA MET A 359 20.09 -11.95 2.98
C MET A 359 19.99 -10.66 2.14
N ARG A 360 21.07 -9.86 2.09
CA ARG A 360 21.14 -8.65 1.26
C ARG A 360 21.01 -8.98 -0.23
N GLU A 361 21.68 -10.02 -0.69
CA GLU A 361 21.59 -10.48 -2.08
C GLU A 361 20.18 -11.01 -2.40
N ALA A 362 19.64 -11.87 -1.54
CA ALA A 362 18.29 -12.41 -1.70
C ALA A 362 17.20 -11.31 -1.69
N ALA A 363 17.34 -10.31 -0.79
CA ALA A 363 16.47 -9.14 -0.74
C ALA A 363 16.50 -8.38 -2.08
N ARG A 364 17.68 -8.11 -2.63
CA ARG A 364 17.83 -7.45 -3.94
C ARG A 364 17.17 -8.24 -5.06
N MET A 365 17.40 -9.54 -5.13
CA MET A 365 16.81 -10.40 -6.16
C MET A 365 15.29 -10.41 -6.07
N HIS A 366 14.74 -10.44 -4.85
CA HIS A 366 13.29 -10.33 -4.64
C HIS A 366 12.74 -8.97 -5.12
N GLY A 367 13.39 -7.86 -4.74
CA GLY A 367 13.00 -6.52 -5.19
C GLY A 367 13.06 -6.35 -6.72
N LEU A 368 14.02 -6.98 -7.39
CA LEU A 368 14.10 -6.98 -8.85
C LEU A 368 12.96 -7.76 -9.51
N SER A 369 12.44 -8.80 -8.88
CA SER A 369 11.32 -9.59 -9.41
C SER A 369 9.95 -8.93 -9.19
N ALA A 370 9.83 -8.04 -8.21
CA ALA A 370 8.58 -7.39 -7.85
C ALA A 370 8.33 -6.13 -8.70
N THR A 371 7.86 -6.33 -9.91
CA THR A 371 7.65 -5.24 -10.88
C THR A 371 6.16 -4.92 -11.06
N TRP A 372 5.86 -3.66 -11.34
CA TRP A 372 4.51 -3.25 -11.74
C TRP A 372 4.02 -3.94 -13.01
N GLU A 373 4.96 -4.31 -13.90
CA GLU A 373 4.65 -5.04 -15.13
C GLU A 373 4.01 -6.39 -14.82
N THR A 374 4.70 -7.21 -14.04
CA THR A 374 4.22 -8.55 -13.67
C THR A 374 2.86 -8.49 -12.95
N GLU A 375 2.69 -7.51 -12.05
CA GLU A 375 1.44 -7.35 -11.30
C GLU A 375 0.25 -6.99 -12.19
N PHE A 376 0.42 -6.05 -13.11
CA PHE A 376 -0.68 -5.63 -13.97
C PHE A 376 -0.94 -6.59 -15.12
N GLU A 377 0.06 -7.33 -15.60
CA GLU A 377 -0.14 -8.47 -16.51
C GLU A 377 -1.06 -9.51 -15.88
N ALA A 378 -0.80 -9.91 -14.62
CA ALA A 378 -1.65 -10.85 -13.88
C ALA A 378 -3.09 -10.33 -13.67
N VAL A 379 -3.26 -9.01 -13.47
CA VAL A 379 -4.58 -8.38 -13.41
C VAL A 379 -5.31 -8.50 -14.75
N TYR A 380 -4.63 -8.22 -15.86
CA TYR A 380 -5.22 -8.37 -17.21
C TYR A 380 -5.54 -9.82 -17.55
N ASP A 381 -4.72 -10.79 -17.11
CA ASP A 381 -5.02 -12.22 -17.26
C ASP A 381 -6.30 -12.60 -16.50
N SER A 382 -6.45 -12.06 -15.27
CA SER A 382 -7.67 -12.25 -14.48
C SER A 382 -8.91 -11.65 -15.17
N TYR A 383 -8.78 -10.51 -15.86
CA TYR A 383 -9.89 -9.94 -16.65
C TYR A 383 -10.27 -10.86 -17.80
N ARG A 384 -9.30 -11.39 -18.56
CA ARG A 384 -9.56 -12.34 -19.65
C ARG A 384 -10.30 -13.60 -19.20
N ALA A 385 -10.02 -14.05 -17.99
CA ALA A 385 -10.64 -15.25 -17.41
C ALA A 385 -12.14 -15.07 -17.07
N VAL A 386 -12.63 -13.82 -16.96
CA VAL A 386 -14.03 -13.54 -16.58
C VAL A 386 -14.85 -12.89 -17.68
N LEU A 387 -14.24 -12.56 -18.82
CA LEU A 387 -14.91 -12.06 -20.02
C LEU A 387 -15.39 -13.21 -20.89
#